data_bd422f4b138d6bba9ca8cf5aeddc04d6
#
_entry.id   bd422f4b138d6bba9ca8cf5aeddc04d6
#
_cell.length_a   1.000
_cell.length_b   1.000
_cell.length_c   1.000
_cell.angle_alpha   90.00
_cell.angle_beta   90.00
_cell.angle_gamma   90.00
#
_symmetry.space_group_name_H-M   'P 1'
#
loop_
_entity.id
_entity.type
_entity.pdbx_description
1 polymer ?
#
loop_
_entity_poly.entity_id
_entity_poly.type
_entity_poly.pdbx_seq_one_letter_code
_entity_poly.pdbx_strand_id
1 'polypeptide(L)'
;MNTSKISPLGGTVNVTIHKNYLTQDDSSYAKVQRTTAGMNNVIATILTKSKLFDEATLVASVLLFKESILDLLSQGIAVNLFELGTLYPNVQGGIKSLNPDTTEIPSLTLGFSPSKEALSAVSKAEIANTQQEESLPVISTIEDLSTHKTDFTVTVNMPIRIKGRRV
;
A
#
# COMPACT_ATOMS: atom_id res chain seq x y z
N MET A 1 -3.16 23.06 11.19
CA MET A 1 -3.10 21.58 11.32
C MET A 1 -4.44 21.01 10.89
N ASN A 2 -4.48 20.28 9.78
CA ASN A 2 -5.72 19.71 9.27
C ASN A 2 -6.02 18.40 10.02
N THR A 3 -6.84 18.47 11.04
CA THR A 3 -7.41 17.30 11.68
C THR A 3 -8.61 16.84 10.86
N SER A 4 -8.40 15.97 9.89
CA SER A 4 -9.50 15.28 9.23
C SER A 4 -10.22 14.42 10.28
N LYS A 5 -11.48 14.75 10.55
CA LYS A 5 -12.34 13.96 11.43
C LYS A 5 -12.51 12.57 10.83
N ILE A 6 -11.93 11.56 11.47
CA ILE A 6 -12.16 10.17 11.13
C ILE A 6 -13.51 9.79 11.71
N SER A 7 -14.47 9.43 10.86
CA SER A 7 -15.79 8.96 11.29
C SER A 7 -15.68 7.65 12.06
N PRO A 8 -16.35 7.49 13.20
CA PRO A 8 -16.12 6.37 14.11
C PRO A 8 -16.69 5.01 13.70
N LEU A 9 -17.49 4.90 12.66
CA LEU A 9 -18.10 3.62 12.25
C LEU A 9 -18.42 3.64 10.75
N GLY A 10 -17.77 2.76 9.99
CA GLY A 10 -18.04 2.58 8.57
C GLY A 10 -17.50 3.73 7.72
N GLY A 11 -16.19 3.78 7.52
CA GLY A 11 -15.57 4.71 6.59
C GLY A 11 -15.75 4.23 5.15
N THR A 12 -15.68 5.17 4.20
CA THR A 12 -15.63 4.85 2.78
C THR A 12 -14.18 4.81 2.30
N VAL A 13 -13.87 3.89 1.40
CA VAL A 13 -12.55 3.77 0.78
C VAL A 13 -12.67 3.98 -0.73
N ASN A 14 -11.66 4.64 -1.30
CA ASN A 14 -11.53 4.78 -2.74
C ASN A 14 -10.64 3.65 -3.27
N VAL A 15 -11.02 3.10 -4.41
CA VAL A 15 -10.30 2.01 -5.05
C VAL A 15 -9.86 2.44 -6.44
N THR A 16 -8.59 2.23 -6.78
CA THR A 16 -8.06 2.40 -8.12
C THR A 16 -7.93 1.04 -8.79
N ILE A 17 -8.45 0.92 -10.00
CA ILE A 17 -8.34 -0.29 -10.82
C ILE A 17 -7.14 -0.11 -11.75
N HIS A 18 -6.21 -1.04 -11.69
CA HIS A 18 -5.00 -1.10 -12.51
C HIS A 18 -5.11 -2.25 -13.49
N LYS A 19 -4.71 -2.04 -14.73
CA LYS A 19 -4.57 -3.13 -15.69
C LYS A 19 -3.32 -3.95 -15.34
N ASN A 20 -3.45 -5.28 -15.39
CA ASN A 20 -2.33 -6.18 -15.20
C ASN A 20 -1.59 -6.36 -16.53
N TYR A 21 -0.43 -5.74 -16.67
CA TYR A 21 0.40 -5.84 -17.88
C TYR A 21 1.36 -7.03 -17.86
N LEU A 22 1.41 -7.79 -16.76
CA LEU A 22 2.28 -8.96 -16.62
C LEU A 22 1.64 -10.25 -17.14
N THR A 23 0.33 -10.24 -17.34
CA THR A 23 -0.43 -11.36 -17.87
C THR A 23 -0.93 -11.03 -19.27
N GLN A 24 -1.03 -12.05 -20.13
CA GLN A 24 -1.53 -11.90 -21.49
C GLN A 24 -3.07 -11.83 -21.56
N ASP A 25 -3.74 -12.08 -20.45
CA ASP A 25 -5.16 -11.90 -20.27
C ASP A 25 -5.47 -10.44 -19.92
N ASP A 26 -6.65 -9.96 -20.28
CA ASP A 26 -7.10 -8.60 -19.92
C ASP A 26 -7.46 -8.48 -18.42
N SER A 27 -6.69 -9.12 -17.54
CA SER A 27 -6.92 -9.08 -16.11
C SER A 27 -6.62 -7.70 -15.54
N SER A 28 -7.33 -7.34 -14.47
CA SER A 28 -7.15 -6.10 -13.75
C SER A 28 -7.11 -6.40 -12.25
N TYR A 29 -6.40 -5.59 -11.50
CA TYR A 29 -6.39 -5.68 -10.04
C TYR A 29 -6.81 -4.36 -9.41
N ALA A 30 -7.43 -4.46 -8.24
CA ALA A 30 -7.91 -3.31 -7.49
C ALA A 30 -6.94 -2.98 -6.35
N LYS A 31 -6.66 -1.69 -6.16
CA LYS A 31 -5.82 -1.19 -5.08
C LYS A 31 -6.55 -0.11 -4.30
N VAL A 32 -6.61 -0.27 -2.97
CA VAL A 32 -7.20 0.74 -2.10
C VAL A 32 -6.27 1.94 -1.99
N GLN A 33 -6.82 3.15 -2.17
CA GLN A 33 -6.12 4.39 -1.86
C GLN A 33 -5.99 4.53 -0.34
N ARG A 34 -4.76 4.43 0.16
CA ARG A 34 -4.49 4.41 1.60
C ARG A 34 -4.31 5.83 2.13
N THR A 35 -5.04 6.15 3.18
CA THR A 35 -4.75 7.31 4.04
C THR A 35 -4.12 6.81 5.33
N THR A 36 -2.99 7.38 5.73
CA THR A 36 -2.29 6.94 6.94
C THR A 36 -2.61 7.88 8.09
N ALA A 37 -3.15 7.34 9.16
CA ALA A 37 -3.28 8.04 10.43
C ALA A 37 -2.00 7.84 11.25
N GLY A 38 -1.35 8.91 11.64
CA GLY A 38 -0.18 8.87 12.52
C GLY A 38 -0.58 8.75 14.00
N MET A 39 0.43 8.65 14.88
CA MET A 39 0.26 8.56 16.32
C MET A 39 -0.66 9.66 16.88
N ASN A 40 -0.47 10.90 16.46
CA ASN A 40 -1.27 12.04 16.93
C ASN A 40 -2.77 11.87 16.60
N ASN A 41 -3.12 11.28 15.45
CA ASN A 41 -4.50 10.98 15.09
C ASN A 41 -5.11 9.93 16.02
N VAL A 42 -4.33 8.90 16.35
CA VAL A 42 -4.77 7.84 17.29
C VAL A 42 -5.00 8.43 18.67
N ILE A 43 -4.05 9.23 19.19
CA ILE A 43 -4.17 9.90 20.49
C ILE A 43 -5.37 10.82 20.51
N ALA A 44 -5.57 11.68 19.49
CA ALA A 44 -6.74 12.53 19.37
C ALA A 44 -8.06 11.73 19.40
N THR A 45 -8.09 10.56 18.75
CA THR A 45 -9.25 9.67 18.79
C THR A 45 -9.50 9.11 20.20
N ILE A 46 -8.46 8.75 20.94
CA ILE A 46 -8.57 8.28 22.34
C ILE A 46 -9.13 9.39 23.22
N LEU A 47 -8.59 10.61 23.11
CA LEU A 47 -9.03 11.77 23.88
C LEU A 47 -10.49 12.19 23.60
N THR A 48 -11.02 11.91 22.40
CA THR A 48 -12.44 12.12 22.11
C THR A 48 -13.34 11.07 22.78
N LYS A 49 -12.83 9.84 22.96
CA LYS A 49 -13.57 8.73 23.62
C LYS A 49 -13.49 8.77 25.12
N SER A 50 -12.39 9.26 25.68
CA SER A 50 -12.16 9.33 27.12
C SER A 50 -11.39 10.60 27.48
N LYS A 51 -11.93 11.35 28.46
CA LYS A 51 -11.29 12.53 29.02
C LYS A 51 -10.45 12.20 30.29
N LEU A 52 -10.27 10.91 30.59
CA LEU A 52 -9.54 10.48 31.78
C LEU A 52 -8.03 10.60 31.64
N PHE A 53 -7.53 10.72 30.42
CA PHE A 53 -6.11 10.77 30.14
C PHE A 53 -5.71 12.16 29.65
N ASP A 54 -4.53 12.62 30.05
CA ASP A 54 -3.90 13.77 29.43
C ASP A 54 -3.07 13.35 28.21
N GLU A 55 -2.87 14.27 27.29
CA GLU A 55 -2.18 14.02 26.03
C GLU A 55 -0.72 13.61 26.24
N ALA A 56 -0.01 14.24 27.18
CA ALA A 56 1.40 13.96 27.43
C ALA A 56 1.61 12.54 27.96
N THR A 57 0.77 12.09 28.87
CA THR A 57 0.79 10.70 29.38
C THR A 57 0.52 9.70 28.26
N LEU A 58 -0.42 9.95 27.37
CA LEU A 58 -0.71 9.07 26.25
C LEU A 58 0.48 9.01 25.27
N VAL A 59 1.08 10.14 24.94
CA VAL A 59 2.27 10.18 24.08
C VAL A 59 3.41 9.37 24.68
N ALA A 60 3.72 9.60 25.96
CA ALA A 60 4.77 8.85 26.67
C ALA A 60 4.48 7.34 26.68
N SER A 61 3.24 6.94 26.96
CA SER A 61 2.83 5.53 26.97
C SER A 61 3.01 4.87 25.60
N VAL A 62 2.58 5.53 24.52
CA VAL A 62 2.73 5.00 23.15
C VAL A 62 4.19 4.85 22.76
N LEU A 63 5.06 5.78 23.18
CA LEU A 63 6.51 5.68 22.91
C LEU A 63 7.11 4.49 23.67
N LEU A 64 6.77 4.28 24.92
CA LEU A 64 7.22 3.13 25.71
C LEU A 64 6.73 1.80 25.10
N PHE A 65 5.49 1.72 24.66
CA PHE A 65 4.97 0.54 23.96
C PHE A 65 5.77 0.26 22.67
N LYS A 66 6.03 1.29 21.89
CA LYS A 66 6.83 1.15 20.68
C LYS A 66 8.21 0.60 20.98
N GLU A 67 8.92 1.17 21.94
CA GLU A 67 10.26 0.71 22.35
C GLU A 67 10.22 -0.74 22.82
N SER A 68 9.30 -1.09 23.71
CA SER A 68 9.15 -2.47 24.22
C SER A 68 8.87 -3.48 23.10
N ILE A 69 8.04 -3.11 22.12
CA ILE A 69 7.75 -3.97 20.96
C ILE A 69 9.02 -4.17 20.12
N LEU A 70 9.78 -3.11 19.86
CA LEU A 70 11.02 -3.20 19.09
C LEU A 70 12.06 -4.06 19.80
N ASP A 71 12.18 -3.94 21.13
CA ASP A 71 13.08 -4.76 21.94
C ASP A 71 12.74 -6.25 21.86
N LEU A 72 11.46 -6.60 21.98
CA LEU A 72 11.02 -7.99 21.85
C LEU A 72 11.27 -8.54 20.44
N LEU A 73 10.96 -7.76 19.40
CA LEU A 73 11.22 -8.16 18.01
C LEU A 73 12.71 -8.33 17.73
N SER A 74 13.58 -7.50 18.32
CA SER A 74 15.04 -7.63 18.18
C SER A 74 15.57 -8.92 18.80
N GLN A 75 14.88 -9.48 19.80
CA GLN A 75 15.15 -10.77 20.42
C GLN A 75 14.57 -11.96 19.65
N GLY A 76 13.93 -11.71 18.49
CA GLY A 76 13.28 -12.77 17.71
C GLY A 76 11.90 -13.19 18.24
N ILE A 77 11.33 -12.45 19.19
CA ILE A 77 10.04 -12.77 19.82
C ILE A 77 8.89 -12.19 19.00
N ALA A 78 7.90 -13.01 18.68
CA ALA A 78 6.65 -12.54 18.08
C ALA A 78 5.79 -11.79 19.10
N VAL A 79 5.22 -10.65 18.70
CA VAL A 79 4.47 -9.76 19.61
C VAL A 79 3.02 -9.66 19.13
N ASN A 80 2.09 -10.05 20.01
CA ASN A 80 0.66 -9.78 19.80
C ASN A 80 0.37 -8.30 20.08
N LEU A 81 -0.17 -7.59 19.10
CA LEU A 81 -0.55 -6.18 19.21
C LEU A 81 -2.00 -6.05 19.68
N PHE A 82 -2.23 -6.27 20.96
CA PHE A 82 -3.55 -6.02 21.59
C PHE A 82 -4.73 -6.60 20.78
N GLU A 83 -4.58 -7.84 20.33
CA GLU A 83 -5.59 -8.56 19.53
C GLU A 83 -5.87 -7.96 18.12
N LEU A 84 -5.10 -6.95 17.69
CA LEU A 84 -5.18 -6.45 16.32
C LEU A 84 -4.47 -7.37 15.31
N GLY A 85 -3.50 -8.12 15.80
CA GLY A 85 -2.69 -9.03 15.01
C GLY A 85 -1.35 -9.32 15.68
N THR A 86 -0.52 -10.12 15.03
CA THR A 86 0.80 -10.49 15.54
C THR A 86 1.89 -10.02 14.58
N LEU A 87 2.85 -9.27 15.11
CA LEU A 87 4.12 -8.98 14.47
C LEU A 87 5.10 -10.10 14.75
N TYR A 88 5.85 -10.54 13.76
CA TYR A 88 6.85 -11.61 13.94
C TYR A 88 8.03 -11.44 12.98
N PRO A 89 9.24 -11.83 13.41
CA PRO A 89 10.37 -11.95 12.52
C PRO A 89 10.11 -13.01 11.44
N ASN A 90 10.44 -12.71 10.22
CA ASN A 90 10.28 -13.60 9.08
C ASN A 90 11.54 -13.56 8.20
N VAL A 91 11.70 -14.53 7.33
CA VAL A 91 12.79 -14.60 6.34
C VAL A 91 12.24 -14.21 4.97
N GLN A 92 12.89 -13.26 4.32
CA GLN A 92 12.50 -12.84 2.97
C GLN A 92 13.35 -13.57 1.93
N GLY A 93 12.69 -14.26 1.00
CA GLY A 93 13.34 -14.96 -0.10
C GLY A 93 13.34 -16.49 0.05
N GLY A 94 13.74 -17.16 -1.03
CA GLY A 94 13.84 -18.62 -1.06
C GLY A 94 15.23 -19.10 -0.62
N ILE A 95 15.25 -20.22 0.08
CA ILE A 95 16.48 -20.96 0.42
C ILE A 95 16.66 -22.06 -0.61
N LYS A 96 17.85 -22.16 -1.20
CA LYS A 96 18.14 -23.13 -2.26
C LYS A 96 18.54 -24.51 -1.74
N SER A 97 18.90 -24.61 -0.48
CA SER A 97 19.37 -25.84 0.18
C SER A 97 18.48 -26.23 1.35
N LEU A 98 18.32 -27.51 1.63
CA LEU A 98 17.62 -28.01 2.83
C LEU A 98 18.49 -27.86 4.11
N ASN A 99 19.81 -27.73 3.95
CA ASN A 99 20.77 -27.50 5.04
C ASN A 99 21.65 -26.29 4.69
N PRO A 100 21.08 -25.04 4.68
CA PRO A 100 21.85 -23.85 4.37
C PRO A 100 22.74 -23.48 5.54
N ASP A 101 23.95 -23.00 5.24
CA ASP A 101 24.71 -22.25 6.24
C ASP A 101 23.99 -20.96 6.60
N THR A 102 24.24 -20.44 7.81
CA THR A 102 23.59 -19.19 8.28
C THR A 102 23.84 -18.00 7.35
N THR A 103 24.91 -18.02 6.58
CA THR A 103 25.25 -17.00 5.56
C THR A 103 24.39 -17.11 4.30
N GLU A 104 23.76 -18.26 4.04
CA GLU A 104 22.85 -18.49 2.90
C GLU A 104 21.41 -18.13 3.23
N ILE A 105 21.10 -17.89 4.51
CA ILE A 105 19.79 -17.48 4.93
C ILE A 105 19.59 -15.99 4.56
N PRO A 106 18.53 -15.68 3.79
CA PRO A 106 18.23 -14.28 3.45
C PRO A 106 17.99 -13.44 4.69
N SER A 107 18.07 -12.12 4.52
CA SER A 107 17.87 -11.17 5.61
C SER A 107 16.51 -11.33 6.28
N LEU A 108 16.48 -11.07 7.58
CA LEU A 108 15.24 -11.02 8.35
C LEU A 108 14.39 -9.82 7.90
N THR A 109 13.10 -10.03 7.86
CA THR A 109 12.09 -9.01 7.61
C THR A 109 10.99 -9.10 8.66
N LEU A 110 10.06 -8.17 8.63
CA LEU A 110 8.92 -8.14 9.54
C LEU A 110 7.67 -8.69 8.85
N GLY A 111 7.08 -9.73 9.42
CA GLY A 111 5.77 -10.25 9.07
C GLY A 111 4.68 -9.67 9.98
N PHE A 112 3.47 -9.57 9.45
CA PHE A 112 2.28 -9.22 10.23
C PHE A 112 1.13 -10.15 9.86
N SER A 113 0.51 -10.76 10.86
CA SER A 113 -0.69 -11.58 10.72
C SER A 113 -1.86 -10.88 11.40
N PRO A 114 -2.85 -10.37 10.65
CA PRO A 114 -3.99 -9.68 11.24
C PRO A 114 -4.90 -10.64 12.00
N SER A 115 -5.55 -10.16 13.06
CA SER A 115 -6.57 -10.91 13.79
C SER A 115 -7.89 -10.95 13.02
N LYS A 116 -8.79 -11.85 13.46
CA LYS A 116 -10.16 -11.91 12.93
C LYS A 116 -10.93 -10.61 13.21
N GLU A 117 -10.68 -9.98 14.36
CA GLU A 117 -11.30 -8.72 14.74
C GLU A 117 -10.85 -7.57 13.83
N ALA A 118 -9.55 -7.46 13.57
CA ALA A 118 -9.01 -6.48 12.65
C ALA A 118 -9.56 -6.66 11.22
N LEU A 119 -9.63 -7.90 10.72
CA LEU A 119 -10.23 -8.21 9.42
C LEU A 119 -11.72 -7.85 9.38
N SER A 120 -12.46 -8.17 10.44
CA SER A 120 -13.87 -7.80 10.57
C SER A 120 -14.09 -6.28 10.60
N ALA A 121 -13.18 -5.53 11.24
CA ALA A 121 -13.26 -4.08 11.25
C ALA A 121 -13.05 -3.48 9.85
N VAL A 122 -12.09 -4.01 9.09
CA VAL A 122 -11.83 -3.57 7.70
C VAL A 122 -12.99 -3.91 6.78
N SER A 123 -13.64 -5.07 6.95
CA SER A 123 -14.78 -5.50 6.12
C SER A 123 -16.03 -4.62 6.28
N LYS A 124 -16.09 -3.78 7.30
CA LYS A 124 -17.19 -2.80 7.49
C LYS A 124 -17.01 -1.52 6.66
N ALA A 125 -15.83 -1.32 6.06
CA ALA A 125 -15.61 -0.17 5.20
C ALA A 125 -16.28 -0.39 3.84
N GLU A 126 -16.98 0.63 3.36
CA GLU A 126 -17.69 0.61 2.06
C GLU A 126 -16.82 1.21 0.97
N ILE A 127 -16.88 0.66 -0.24
CA ILE A 127 -16.21 1.21 -1.41
C ILE A 127 -17.06 2.37 -1.93
N ALA A 128 -16.57 3.62 -1.77
CA ALA A 128 -17.29 4.82 -2.21
C ALA A 128 -17.12 5.07 -3.70
N ASN A 129 -15.90 4.95 -4.22
CA ASN A 129 -15.57 5.24 -5.60
C ASN A 129 -14.56 4.24 -6.15
N THR A 130 -14.74 3.87 -7.42
CA THR A 130 -13.76 3.15 -8.21
C THR A 130 -13.21 4.09 -9.27
N GLN A 131 -11.92 4.31 -9.29
CA GLN A 131 -11.23 5.05 -10.35
C GLN A 131 -10.43 4.05 -11.18
N GLN A 132 -10.54 4.15 -12.50
CA GLN A 132 -9.60 3.45 -13.36
C GLN A 132 -8.28 4.22 -13.36
N GLU A 133 -7.17 3.51 -13.28
CA GLU A 133 -5.86 4.09 -13.55
C GLU A 133 -5.92 4.68 -14.96
N GLU A 134 -5.59 5.96 -15.06
CA GLU A 134 -5.52 6.57 -16.39
C GLU A 134 -4.50 5.79 -17.22
N SER A 135 -4.98 5.25 -18.32
CA SER A 135 -4.20 4.38 -19.22
C SER A 135 -2.85 4.98 -19.59
N LEU A 136 -1.86 4.11 -19.79
CA LEU A 136 -0.55 4.46 -20.36
C LEU A 136 -0.71 5.37 -21.58
N PRO A 137 0.33 6.13 -21.93
CA PRO A 137 0.35 6.87 -23.19
C PRO A 137 -0.07 5.98 -24.35
N VAL A 138 -1.13 6.36 -25.04
CA VAL A 138 -1.64 5.61 -26.18
C VAL A 138 -1.32 6.40 -27.45
N ILE A 139 -0.50 5.81 -28.29
CA ILE A 139 -0.27 6.35 -29.64
C ILE A 139 -1.47 5.94 -30.49
N SER A 140 -2.28 6.92 -30.89
CA SER A 140 -3.43 6.68 -31.75
C SER A 140 -3.09 6.73 -33.23
N THR A 141 -2.14 7.57 -33.62
CA THR A 141 -1.67 7.66 -35.04
C THR A 141 -0.20 8.05 -35.09
N ILE A 142 0.50 7.48 -36.03
CA ILE A 142 1.82 7.95 -36.51
C ILE A 142 1.64 8.38 -37.95
N GLU A 143 1.94 9.63 -38.24
CA GLU A 143 1.90 10.21 -39.58
C GLU A 143 3.33 10.40 -40.05
N ASP A 144 3.68 9.79 -41.18
CA ASP A 144 4.91 10.08 -41.91
C ASP A 144 4.73 11.40 -42.69
N LEU A 145 5.47 12.44 -42.31
CA LEU A 145 5.32 13.77 -42.88
C LEU A 145 5.89 13.87 -44.32
N SER A 146 6.64 12.88 -44.78
CA SER A 146 7.15 12.85 -46.17
C SER A 146 6.15 12.24 -47.11
N THR A 147 5.37 11.27 -46.67
CA THR A 147 4.39 10.54 -47.49
C THR A 147 2.95 10.86 -47.16
N HIS A 148 2.71 11.58 -46.06
CA HIS A 148 1.40 11.86 -45.45
C HIS A 148 0.56 10.60 -45.12
N LYS A 149 1.21 9.46 -44.96
CA LYS A 149 0.55 8.21 -44.55
C LYS A 149 0.37 8.14 -43.05
N THR A 150 -0.72 7.54 -42.59
CA THR A 150 -1.10 7.39 -41.17
C THR A 150 -1.32 5.91 -40.80
N ASP A 151 -0.62 5.01 -41.47
CA ASP A 151 -0.77 3.56 -41.38
C ASP A 151 0.31 2.89 -40.49
N PHE A 152 0.96 3.66 -39.59
CA PHE A 152 2.08 3.24 -38.76
C PHE A 152 3.36 2.85 -39.53
N THR A 153 3.40 3.06 -40.84
CA THR A 153 4.64 2.94 -41.63
C THR A 153 5.37 4.27 -41.63
N VAL A 154 6.70 4.24 -41.49
CA VAL A 154 7.53 5.43 -41.44
C VAL A 154 8.72 5.27 -42.38
N THR A 155 9.07 6.36 -43.07
CA THR A 155 10.25 6.43 -43.89
C THR A 155 11.49 6.71 -43.07
N VAL A 156 12.54 5.92 -43.24
CA VAL A 156 13.78 6.03 -42.46
C VAL A 156 14.37 7.45 -42.64
N ASN A 157 14.79 8.05 -41.52
CA ASN A 157 15.36 9.40 -41.44
C ASN A 157 14.43 10.55 -41.86
N MET A 158 13.11 10.32 -41.91
CA MET A 158 12.14 11.38 -42.20
C MET A 158 11.37 11.77 -40.92
N PRO A 159 10.91 13.04 -40.85
CA PRO A 159 10.15 13.49 -39.68
C PRO A 159 8.79 12.81 -39.62
N ILE A 160 8.38 12.47 -38.39
CA ILE A 160 7.08 11.86 -38.08
C ILE A 160 6.30 12.74 -37.13
N ARG A 161 4.97 12.66 -37.21
CA ARG A 161 4.06 13.25 -36.24
C ARG A 161 3.35 12.15 -35.48
N ILE A 162 3.53 12.14 -34.16
CA ILE A 162 2.85 11.21 -33.27
C ILE A 162 1.67 11.93 -32.64
N LYS A 163 0.48 11.35 -32.77
CA LYS A 163 -0.73 11.79 -32.04
C LYS A 163 -1.19 10.68 -31.12
N GLY A 164 -1.58 11.06 -29.93
CA GLY A 164 -2.06 10.11 -28.94
C GLY A 164 -2.58 10.80 -27.70
N ARG A 165 -2.88 10.01 -26.71
CA ARG A 165 -3.24 10.49 -25.39
C ARG A 165 -2.00 10.39 -24.51
N ARG A 166 -1.53 11.51 -23.91
CA ARG A 166 -0.33 11.58 -23.05
C ARG A 166 0.99 11.24 -23.74
N VAL A 167 1.13 11.57 -25.02
CA VAL A 167 2.36 11.44 -25.81
C VAL A 167 3.16 12.73 -25.72
#